data_a7ce015d5ecf690edc1a521fa70aa31e
#
_entry.id   a7ce015d5ecf690edc1a521fa70aa31e
#
_cell.length_a   1.000
_cell.length_b   1.000
_cell.length_c   1.000
_cell.angle_alpha   90.00
_cell.angle_beta   90.00
_cell.angle_gamma   90.00
#
_symmetry.space_group_name_H-M   'P 1'
#
loop_
_entity.id
_entity.type
_entity.pdbx_description
1 polymer ?
#
loop_
_entity_poly.entity_id
_entity_poly.type
_entity_poly.pdbx_seq_one_letter_code
_entity_poly.pdbx_strand_id
1 'polypeptide(L)'
;MAMVFKKKGLKRILGHLISLGKKEVRYLIFLIVALTVLLLGKAFSMMEEDIGEQMVAMDRYNTSLRASSGNAPMDSVVSDRERERLLFEIEERIVKYLFQIPDYTYMSSLETYFRYSPGLLDEIPSCTPLEKGDYRLSSAFGYRVHPISGKRKKHMGLDFAAPKDKQVYATASGTVVSILRSKTGYGTHIIIRHRFGFRTLYGHLTKILVGKGQFVQQHELIGTVGSSGDSTGCHLHYEVSKNGEKIDPIPSLDLKRKIILELIEQ
;
A
#
# COMPACT_ATOMS: atom_id res chain seq x y z
N MET A 1 -47.20 -15.23 4.45
CA MET A 1 -47.39 -15.40 2.99
C MET A 1 -46.25 -14.84 2.15
N ALA A 2 -45.49 -13.84 2.59
CA ALA A 2 -44.36 -13.22 1.84
C ALA A 2 -43.09 -14.09 1.67
N MET A 3 -42.87 -15.06 2.56
CA MET A 3 -41.64 -15.90 2.56
C MET A 3 -41.66 -17.04 1.51
N VAL A 4 -42.86 -17.46 1.07
CA VAL A 4 -43.03 -18.54 0.06
C VAL A 4 -42.81 -18.03 -1.36
N PHE A 5 -43.14 -16.75 -1.64
CA PHE A 5 -42.94 -16.13 -2.94
C PHE A 5 -41.44 -15.92 -3.29
N LYS A 6 -40.61 -15.61 -2.31
CA LYS A 6 -39.14 -15.46 -2.51
C LYS A 6 -38.43 -16.78 -2.90
N LYS A 7 -38.87 -17.92 -2.38
CA LYS A 7 -38.25 -19.24 -2.70
C LYS A 7 -38.58 -19.74 -4.12
N LYS A 8 -39.78 -19.41 -4.67
CA LYS A 8 -40.16 -19.79 -6.05
C LYS A 8 -39.37 -18.97 -7.08
N GLY A 9 -39.14 -17.67 -6.86
CA GLY A 9 -38.33 -16.83 -7.72
C GLY A 9 -36.88 -17.28 -7.80
N LEU A 10 -36.27 -17.60 -6.67
CA LEU A 10 -34.86 -18.06 -6.60
C LEU A 10 -34.64 -19.39 -7.32
N LYS A 11 -35.57 -20.37 -7.17
CA LYS A 11 -35.51 -21.65 -7.87
C LYS A 11 -35.64 -21.50 -9.40
N ARG A 12 -36.43 -20.52 -9.88
CA ARG A 12 -36.59 -20.25 -11.32
C ARG A 12 -35.34 -19.61 -11.91
N ILE A 13 -34.69 -18.70 -11.19
CA ILE A 13 -33.41 -18.06 -11.57
C ILE A 13 -32.27 -19.12 -11.55
N LEU A 14 -32.20 -19.96 -10.51
CA LEU A 14 -31.21 -21.04 -10.43
C LEU A 14 -31.39 -22.05 -11.55
N GLY A 15 -32.63 -22.41 -11.93
CA GLY A 15 -32.94 -23.30 -13.04
C GLY A 15 -32.50 -22.74 -14.40
N HIS A 16 -32.64 -21.43 -14.60
CA HIS A 16 -32.15 -20.75 -15.81
C HIS A 16 -30.61 -20.70 -15.86
N LEU A 17 -29.94 -20.45 -14.72
CA LEU A 17 -28.47 -20.47 -14.62
C LEU A 17 -27.86 -21.85 -14.91
N ILE A 18 -28.56 -22.94 -14.54
CA ILE A 18 -28.09 -24.34 -14.77
C ILE A 18 -28.25 -24.72 -16.26
N SER A 19 -29.15 -24.08 -17.00
CA SER A 19 -29.37 -24.34 -18.44
C SER A 19 -28.49 -23.53 -19.39
N LEU A 20 -27.68 -22.58 -18.86
CA LEU A 20 -26.80 -21.74 -19.66
C LEU A 20 -25.60 -22.53 -20.20
N GLY A 21 -25.32 -22.38 -21.49
CA GLY A 21 -24.11 -22.93 -22.09
C GLY A 21 -22.83 -22.29 -21.54
N LYS A 22 -21.68 -23.01 -21.69
CA LYS A 22 -20.38 -22.53 -21.18
C LYS A 22 -20.00 -21.12 -21.64
N LYS A 23 -20.46 -20.66 -22.80
CA LYS A 23 -20.22 -19.30 -23.30
C LYS A 23 -21.05 -18.27 -22.52
N GLU A 24 -22.33 -18.54 -22.31
CA GLU A 24 -23.28 -17.65 -21.62
C GLU A 24 -22.91 -17.48 -20.15
N VAL A 25 -22.43 -18.55 -19.47
CA VAL A 25 -21.92 -18.49 -18.11
C VAL A 25 -20.68 -17.57 -18.03
N ARG A 26 -19.77 -17.65 -19.01
CA ARG A 26 -18.60 -16.75 -19.07
C ARG A 26 -19.00 -15.28 -19.26
N TYR A 27 -19.98 -15.02 -20.13
CA TYR A 27 -20.52 -13.65 -20.32
C TYR A 27 -21.18 -13.13 -19.04
N LEU A 28 -21.95 -13.96 -18.34
CA LEU A 28 -22.59 -13.58 -17.08
C LEU A 28 -21.56 -13.25 -15.99
N ILE A 29 -20.53 -14.10 -15.85
CA ILE A 29 -19.43 -13.85 -14.91
C ILE A 29 -18.70 -12.54 -15.26
N PHE A 30 -18.39 -12.33 -16.55
CA PHE A 30 -17.76 -11.10 -17.02
C PHE A 30 -18.62 -9.86 -16.70
N LEU A 31 -19.93 -9.94 -16.89
CA LEU A 31 -20.88 -8.85 -16.62
C LEU A 31 -20.98 -8.57 -15.11
N ILE A 32 -20.99 -9.60 -14.27
CA ILE A 32 -20.98 -9.45 -12.81
C ILE A 32 -19.66 -8.82 -12.34
N VAL A 33 -18.53 -9.29 -12.86
CA VAL A 33 -17.21 -8.71 -12.53
C VAL A 33 -17.12 -7.26 -12.99
N ALA A 34 -17.56 -6.94 -14.21
CA ALA A 34 -17.57 -5.57 -14.72
C ALA A 34 -18.46 -4.65 -13.88
N LEU A 35 -19.65 -5.12 -13.47
CA LEU A 35 -20.56 -4.36 -12.62
C LEU A 35 -20.00 -4.16 -11.20
N THR A 36 -19.36 -5.17 -10.63
CA THR A 36 -18.71 -5.04 -9.30
C THR A 36 -17.53 -4.07 -9.34
N VAL A 37 -16.73 -4.11 -10.41
CA VAL A 37 -15.62 -3.14 -10.59
C VAL A 37 -16.16 -1.71 -10.75
N LEU A 38 -17.25 -1.54 -11.49
CA LEU A 38 -17.88 -0.23 -11.70
C LEU A 38 -18.50 0.32 -10.41
N LEU A 39 -19.16 -0.53 -9.61
CA LEU A 39 -19.74 -0.15 -8.32
C LEU A 39 -18.66 0.17 -7.29
N LEU A 40 -17.58 -0.61 -7.24
CA LEU A 40 -16.43 -0.34 -6.39
C LEU A 40 -15.74 0.97 -6.80
N GLY A 41 -15.53 1.21 -8.09
CA GLY A 41 -14.96 2.46 -8.59
C GLY A 41 -15.80 3.68 -8.21
N LYS A 42 -17.14 3.58 -8.33
CA LYS A 42 -18.04 4.65 -7.92
C LYS A 42 -18.05 4.88 -6.39
N ALA A 43 -18.01 3.80 -5.60
CA ALA A 43 -17.92 3.91 -4.15
C ALA A 43 -16.59 4.55 -3.71
N PHE A 44 -15.49 4.21 -4.40
CA PHE A 44 -14.17 4.85 -4.19
C PHE A 44 -14.18 6.33 -4.52
N SER A 45 -14.73 6.72 -5.69
CA SER A 45 -14.84 8.12 -6.10
C SER A 45 -15.68 8.95 -5.12
N MET A 46 -16.82 8.42 -4.66
CA MET A 46 -17.63 9.11 -3.64
C MET A 46 -16.89 9.29 -2.30
N MET A 47 -16.06 8.33 -1.93
CA MET A 47 -15.28 8.42 -0.68
C MET A 47 -14.11 9.41 -0.81
N GLU A 48 -13.48 9.52 -1.98
CA GLU A 48 -12.48 10.56 -2.27
C GLU A 48 -13.07 11.97 -2.22
N GLU A 49 -14.26 12.17 -2.83
CA GLU A 49 -14.97 13.45 -2.80
C GLU A 49 -15.32 13.86 -1.35
N ASP A 50 -15.86 12.93 -0.53
CA ASP A 50 -16.24 13.18 0.87
C ASP A 50 -15.01 13.56 1.72
N ILE A 51 -13.86 12.87 1.53
CA ILE A 51 -12.62 13.22 2.22
C ILE A 51 -12.10 14.58 1.74
N GLY A 52 -12.13 14.85 0.45
CA GLY A 52 -11.70 16.12 -0.13
C GLY A 52 -12.52 17.30 0.38
N GLU A 53 -13.85 17.18 0.41
CA GLU A 53 -14.74 18.23 0.94
C GLU A 53 -14.50 18.51 2.42
N GLN A 54 -14.28 17.48 3.23
CA GLN A 54 -14.00 17.63 4.65
C GLN A 54 -12.64 18.28 4.91
N MET A 55 -11.64 17.98 4.09
CA MET A 55 -10.33 18.63 4.19
C MET A 55 -10.38 20.11 3.81
N VAL A 56 -11.13 20.47 2.77
CA VAL A 56 -11.37 21.88 2.39
C VAL A 56 -12.14 22.62 3.48
N ALA A 57 -13.12 21.98 4.12
CA ALA A 57 -13.84 22.55 5.26
C ALA A 57 -12.91 22.79 6.45
N MET A 58 -11.98 21.86 6.72
CA MET A 58 -10.97 21.97 7.76
C MET A 58 -10.00 23.13 7.52
N ASP A 59 -9.55 23.32 6.28
CA ASP A 59 -8.64 24.40 5.91
C ASP A 59 -9.32 25.78 6.03
N ARG A 60 -10.57 25.88 5.60
CA ARG A 60 -11.40 27.07 5.81
C ARG A 60 -11.61 27.38 7.29
N TYR A 61 -11.84 26.36 8.11
CA TYR A 61 -11.97 26.49 9.56
C TYR A 61 -10.67 26.98 10.21
N ASN A 62 -9.53 26.38 9.86
CA ASN A 62 -8.21 26.80 10.35
C ASN A 62 -7.85 28.23 9.92
N THR A 63 -8.24 28.64 8.71
CA THR A 63 -8.04 29.99 8.19
C THR A 63 -8.90 31.00 8.97
N SER A 64 -10.15 30.64 9.29
CA SER A 64 -11.04 31.49 10.10
C SER A 64 -10.55 31.64 11.54
N LEU A 65 -9.96 30.61 12.13
CA LEU A 65 -9.36 30.68 13.47
C LEU A 65 -8.13 31.59 13.53
N ARG A 66 -7.28 31.56 12.49
CA ARG A 66 -6.12 32.49 12.39
C ARG A 66 -6.55 33.96 12.26
N ALA A 67 -7.68 34.20 11.61
CA ALA A 67 -8.24 35.56 11.47
C ALA A 67 -8.90 36.08 12.76
N SER A 68 -9.33 35.21 13.70
CA SER A 68 -10.06 35.58 14.92
C SER A 68 -9.22 35.65 16.19
N SER A 69 -7.88 35.53 16.11
CA SER A 69 -6.98 35.47 17.29
C SER A 69 -6.78 36.79 18.04
N GLY A 70 -7.70 37.71 17.94
CA GLY A 70 -7.80 38.92 18.76
C GLY A 70 -8.97 38.84 19.73
N ASN A 71 -8.72 38.50 21.01
CA ASN A 71 -9.67 38.47 22.14
C ASN A 71 -10.69 37.32 22.12
N ALA A 72 -10.36 36.16 22.69
CA ALA A 72 -11.25 35.01 22.81
C ALA A 72 -11.89 34.90 24.20
N PRO A 73 -13.24 34.99 24.33
CA PRO A 73 -13.97 34.53 25.49
C PRO A 73 -14.32 33.06 25.41
N MET A 74 -14.90 32.50 26.46
CA MET A 74 -15.26 31.11 26.80
C MET A 74 -15.78 30.16 25.68
N ASP A 75 -16.07 30.64 24.48
CA ASP A 75 -16.41 29.86 23.27
C ASP A 75 -15.23 29.07 22.69
N SER A 76 -13.99 29.40 23.07
CA SER A 76 -12.78 28.72 22.57
C SER A 76 -12.65 27.27 23.04
N VAL A 77 -13.11 26.94 24.23
CA VAL A 77 -13.00 25.57 24.82
C VAL A 77 -13.96 24.59 24.14
N VAL A 78 -15.17 25.02 23.78
CA VAL A 78 -16.13 24.23 23.02
C VAL A 78 -15.62 23.98 21.60
N SER A 79 -15.06 25.03 20.99
CA SER A 79 -14.40 25.00 19.69
C SER A 79 -13.22 24.02 19.65
N ASP A 80 -12.37 23.98 20.68
CA ASP A 80 -11.22 23.07 20.72
C ASP A 80 -11.65 21.60 20.84
N ARG A 81 -12.66 21.29 21.64
CA ARG A 81 -13.21 19.93 21.74
C ARG A 81 -13.87 19.47 20.44
N GLU A 82 -14.57 20.36 19.77
CA GLU A 82 -15.22 20.06 18.50
C GLU A 82 -14.16 19.85 17.40
N ARG A 83 -13.11 20.66 17.41
CA ARG A 83 -11.96 20.50 16.52
C ARG A 83 -11.25 19.16 16.74
N GLU A 84 -10.95 18.77 17.98
CA GLU A 84 -10.34 17.48 18.29
C GLU A 84 -11.22 16.32 17.85
N ARG A 85 -12.53 16.42 18.02
CA ARG A 85 -13.48 15.40 17.56
C ARG A 85 -13.46 15.26 16.04
N LEU A 86 -13.51 16.37 15.29
CA LEU A 86 -13.44 16.37 13.82
C LEU A 86 -12.12 15.80 13.31
N LEU A 87 -11.00 16.16 13.94
CA LEU A 87 -9.69 15.60 13.62
C LEU A 87 -9.66 14.08 13.80
N PHE A 88 -10.21 13.58 14.91
CA PHE A 88 -10.30 12.15 15.17
C PHE A 88 -11.17 11.43 14.14
N GLU A 89 -12.34 11.99 13.78
CA GLU A 89 -13.23 11.42 12.77
C GLU A 89 -12.57 11.35 11.38
N ILE A 90 -11.83 12.41 11.00
CA ILE A 90 -11.06 12.45 9.75
C ILE A 90 -9.95 11.38 9.77
N GLU A 91 -9.19 11.31 10.86
CA GLU A 91 -8.13 10.32 11.00
C GLU A 91 -8.66 8.88 10.90
N GLU A 92 -9.79 8.59 11.55
CA GLU A 92 -10.44 7.28 11.47
C GLU A 92 -10.83 6.93 10.02
N ARG A 93 -11.40 7.88 9.28
CA ARG A 93 -11.77 7.69 7.87
C ARG A 93 -10.56 7.45 7.00
N ILE A 94 -9.47 8.19 7.19
CA ILE A 94 -8.23 8.03 6.42
C ILE A 94 -7.58 6.67 6.72
N VAL A 95 -7.52 6.28 7.98
CA VAL A 95 -7.05 4.95 8.37
C VAL A 95 -7.86 3.86 7.67
N LYS A 96 -9.19 3.98 7.66
CA LYS A 96 -10.08 3.05 6.96
C LYS A 96 -9.83 3.04 5.45
N TYR A 97 -9.64 4.22 4.86
CA TYR A 97 -9.31 4.35 3.44
C TYR A 97 -7.96 3.68 3.10
N LEU A 98 -6.92 3.93 3.90
CA LEU A 98 -5.61 3.30 3.73
C LEU A 98 -5.67 1.76 3.80
N PHE A 99 -6.60 1.18 4.55
CA PHE A 99 -6.82 -0.26 4.52
C PHE A 99 -7.48 -0.76 3.24
N GLN A 100 -8.33 0.05 2.61
CA GLN A 100 -9.16 -0.33 1.46
C GLN A 100 -8.48 -0.16 0.12
N ILE A 101 -7.60 0.84 -0.04
CA ILE A 101 -6.89 1.07 -1.32
C ILE A 101 -6.13 -0.20 -1.75
N PRO A 102 -6.17 -0.55 -3.04
CA PRO A 102 -5.50 -1.75 -3.55
C PRO A 102 -4.00 -1.57 -3.75
N ASP A 103 -3.54 -0.35 -4.05
CA ASP A 103 -2.15 -0.01 -4.37
C ASP A 103 -1.84 1.47 -4.15
N TYR A 104 -0.72 1.97 -4.68
CA TYR A 104 -0.27 3.36 -4.55
C TYR A 104 -0.99 4.37 -5.44
N THR A 105 -1.83 3.95 -6.38
CA THR A 105 -2.50 4.84 -7.35
C THR A 105 -3.33 5.91 -6.65
N TYR A 106 -3.92 5.55 -5.51
CA TYR A 106 -4.82 6.42 -4.75
C TYR A 106 -4.11 7.23 -3.64
N MET A 107 -2.79 7.11 -3.51
CA MET A 107 -2.05 7.83 -2.45
C MET A 107 -2.00 9.34 -2.69
N SER A 108 -2.12 9.79 -3.93
CA SER A 108 -2.15 11.22 -4.26
C SER A 108 -3.34 11.95 -3.64
N SER A 109 -4.49 11.29 -3.50
CA SER A 109 -5.66 11.88 -2.84
C SER A 109 -5.46 12.14 -1.33
N LEU A 110 -4.46 11.49 -0.72
CA LEU A 110 -4.10 11.66 0.67
C LEU A 110 -2.92 12.60 0.90
N GLU A 111 -2.36 13.21 -0.15
CA GLU A 111 -1.18 14.05 -0.07
C GLU A 111 -1.33 15.18 0.95
N THR A 112 -2.45 15.91 0.91
CA THR A 112 -2.75 16.97 1.87
C THR A 112 -2.76 16.45 3.30
N TYR A 113 -3.28 15.25 3.54
CA TYR A 113 -3.29 14.67 4.88
C TYR A 113 -1.91 14.23 5.35
N PHE A 114 -1.08 13.67 4.50
CA PHE A 114 0.31 13.32 4.84
C PHE A 114 1.14 14.54 5.22
N ARG A 115 0.76 15.73 4.75
CA ARG A 115 1.37 17.00 5.18
C ARG A 115 1.09 17.31 6.65
N TYR A 116 -0.12 17.00 7.15
CA TYR A 116 -0.49 17.19 8.56
C TYR A 116 -0.04 16.03 9.46
N SER A 117 0.07 14.82 8.92
CA SER A 117 0.45 13.60 9.65
C SER A 117 1.57 12.83 8.93
N PRO A 118 2.77 13.42 8.77
CA PRO A 118 3.86 12.81 8.01
C PRO A 118 4.35 11.48 8.60
N GLY A 119 4.13 11.23 9.89
CA GLY A 119 4.46 9.97 10.55
C GLY A 119 3.75 8.75 9.98
N LEU A 120 2.60 8.92 9.31
CA LEU A 120 1.93 7.81 8.61
C LEU A 120 2.74 7.27 7.43
N LEU A 121 3.59 8.11 6.82
CA LEU A 121 4.50 7.68 5.76
C LEU A 121 5.58 6.72 6.26
N ASP A 122 5.84 6.69 7.56
CA ASP A 122 6.77 5.73 8.17
C ASP A 122 6.14 4.34 8.33
N GLU A 123 4.82 4.26 8.32
CA GLU A 123 4.06 3.03 8.51
C GLU A 123 3.70 2.31 7.20
N ILE A 124 3.94 2.96 6.05
CA ILE A 124 3.74 2.42 4.70
C ILE A 124 5.06 2.40 3.94
N PRO A 125 5.31 1.41 3.06
CA PRO A 125 6.52 1.41 2.24
C PRO A 125 6.55 2.67 1.37
N SER A 126 7.46 3.60 1.66
CA SER A 126 7.47 4.95 1.07
C SER A 126 8.85 5.48 0.71
N CYS A 127 9.88 4.63 0.80
CA CYS A 127 11.26 4.97 0.48
C CYS A 127 12.02 3.79 -0.17
N THR A 128 13.22 4.06 -0.66
CA THR A 128 14.10 3.03 -1.22
C THR A 128 14.70 2.12 -0.14
N PRO A 129 14.88 0.81 -0.42
CA PRO A 129 15.51 -0.13 0.52
C PRO A 129 17.04 -0.02 0.55
N LEU A 130 17.64 0.78 -0.31
CA LEU A 130 19.09 1.00 -0.45
C LEU A 130 19.38 2.50 -0.53
N GLU A 131 20.58 2.90 -0.11
CA GLU A 131 21.03 4.28 -0.24
C GLU A 131 21.19 4.70 -1.71
N LYS A 132 20.85 5.97 -2.01
CA LYS A 132 21.02 6.53 -3.36
C LYS A 132 22.50 6.52 -3.75
N GLY A 133 22.75 6.07 -4.98
CA GLY A 133 24.12 5.92 -5.52
C GLY A 133 24.72 4.53 -5.29
N ASP A 134 24.16 3.72 -4.40
CA ASP A 134 24.66 2.38 -4.10
C ASP A 134 24.06 1.29 -5.00
N TYR A 135 23.10 1.63 -5.84
CA TYR A 135 22.39 0.65 -6.67
C TYR A 135 22.00 1.19 -8.04
N ARG A 136 21.68 0.27 -8.92
CA ARG A 136 20.99 0.50 -10.20
C ARG A 136 19.77 -0.41 -10.28
N LEU A 137 18.60 0.15 -10.63
CA LEU A 137 17.42 -0.68 -10.93
C LEU A 137 17.73 -1.54 -12.16
N SER A 138 17.82 -2.85 -11.97
CA SER A 138 18.20 -3.82 -13.01
C SER A 138 17.00 -4.55 -13.60
N SER A 139 15.89 -4.65 -12.86
CA SER A 139 14.65 -5.24 -13.36
C SER A 139 13.43 -4.66 -12.69
N ALA A 140 12.42 -4.32 -13.48
CA ALA A 140 11.14 -3.81 -13.01
C ALA A 140 10.13 -4.92 -12.73
N PHE A 141 9.04 -4.56 -12.03
CA PHE A 141 7.86 -5.37 -11.81
C PHE A 141 7.13 -5.64 -13.13
N GLY A 142 6.53 -6.81 -13.28
CA GLY A 142 5.71 -7.15 -14.44
C GLY A 142 6.25 -8.31 -15.28
N TYR A 143 5.69 -8.51 -16.47
CA TYR A 143 6.07 -9.64 -17.33
C TYR A 143 7.38 -9.38 -18.04
N ARG A 144 8.34 -10.33 -17.90
CA ARG A 144 9.64 -10.32 -18.59
C ARG A 144 10.08 -11.74 -18.95
N VAL A 145 11.08 -11.84 -19.79
CA VAL A 145 11.79 -13.12 -20.03
C VAL A 145 12.65 -13.39 -18.78
N HIS A 146 12.44 -14.53 -18.15
CA HIS A 146 13.17 -14.92 -16.94
C HIS A 146 14.63 -15.27 -17.28
N PRO A 147 15.64 -14.64 -16.63
CA PRO A 147 17.04 -14.78 -17.05
C PRO A 147 17.60 -16.19 -16.94
N ILE A 148 17.08 -17.01 -16.04
CA ILE A 148 17.54 -18.42 -15.85
C ILE A 148 16.78 -19.39 -16.74
N SER A 149 15.45 -19.25 -16.83
CA SER A 149 14.60 -20.24 -17.52
C SER A 149 14.29 -19.89 -18.98
N GLY A 150 14.57 -18.67 -19.44
CA GLY A 150 14.23 -18.16 -20.78
C GLY A 150 12.72 -18.03 -21.05
N LYS A 151 11.86 -18.38 -20.10
CA LYS A 151 10.40 -18.34 -20.26
C LYS A 151 9.85 -16.97 -19.84
N ARG A 152 8.75 -16.55 -20.48
CA ARG A 152 8.00 -15.36 -20.04
C ARG A 152 7.39 -15.63 -18.65
N LYS A 153 7.80 -14.84 -17.65
CA LYS A 153 7.34 -14.95 -16.27
C LYS A 153 7.07 -13.55 -15.70
N LYS A 154 6.08 -13.46 -14.83
CA LYS A 154 5.82 -12.23 -14.09
C LYS A 154 6.87 -12.08 -12.99
N HIS A 155 7.59 -10.95 -13.00
CA HIS A 155 8.47 -10.52 -11.92
C HIS A 155 7.63 -9.84 -10.86
N MET A 156 7.67 -10.32 -9.62
CA MET A 156 6.76 -9.90 -8.54
C MET A 156 7.31 -8.75 -7.71
N GLY A 157 8.43 -8.16 -8.11
CA GLY A 157 9.11 -7.09 -7.40
C GLY A 157 10.04 -6.29 -8.28
N LEU A 158 11.02 -5.66 -7.65
CA LEU A 158 12.11 -4.92 -8.28
C LEU A 158 13.44 -5.59 -7.95
N ASP A 159 14.36 -5.61 -8.91
CA ASP A 159 15.74 -6.02 -8.66
C ASP A 159 16.65 -4.81 -8.67
N PHE A 160 17.35 -4.58 -7.57
CA PHE A 160 18.34 -3.52 -7.40
C PHE A 160 19.74 -4.15 -7.47
N ALA A 161 20.42 -4.03 -8.61
CA ALA A 161 21.83 -4.44 -8.75
C ALA A 161 22.70 -3.55 -7.86
N ALA A 162 23.39 -4.16 -6.90
CA ALA A 162 24.24 -3.49 -5.94
C ALA A 162 25.43 -4.39 -5.56
N PRO A 163 26.55 -3.84 -5.11
CA PRO A 163 27.67 -4.63 -4.58
C PRO A 163 27.23 -5.51 -3.43
N LYS A 164 27.92 -6.65 -3.29
CA LYS A 164 27.73 -7.53 -2.13
C LYS A 164 27.98 -6.79 -0.83
N ASP A 165 27.22 -7.16 0.21
CA ASP A 165 27.28 -6.60 1.57
C ASP A 165 26.87 -5.12 1.69
N LYS A 166 26.30 -4.48 0.64
CA LYS A 166 25.63 -3.19 0.79
C LYS A 166 24.46 -3.28 1.76
N GLN A 167 24.27 -2.25 2.56
CA GLN A 167 23.25 -2.17 3.62
C GLN A 167 21.84 -2.13 3.02
N VAL A 168 20.94 -2.90 3.61
CA VAL A 168 19.51 -2.98 3.23
C VAL A 168 18.68 -2.47 4.39
N TYR A 169 17.80 -1.52 4.11
CA TYR A 169 16.97 -0.84 5.11
C TYR A 169 15.50 -1.19 4.96
N ALA A 170 14.77 -1.16 6.07
CA ALA A 170 13.33 -1.30 6.08
C ALA A 170 12.67 -0.09 5.42
N THR A 171 11.79 -0.32 4.45
CA THR A 171 11.10 0.76 3.70
C THR A 171 9.89 1.32 4.42
N ALA A 172 9.47 0.67 5.52
CA ALA A 172 8.44 1.13 6.45
C ALA A 172 8.66 0.50 7.83
N SER A 173 8.12 1.12 8.86
CA SER A 173 8.05 0.54 10.20
C SER A 173 7.13 -0.68 10.21
N GLY A 174 7.48 -1.72 10.97
CA GLY A 174 6.68 -2.93 11.01
C GLY A 174 7.32 -4.07 11.81
N THR A 175 6.68 -5.23 11.78
CA THR A 175 7.15 -6.43 12.48
C THR A 175 7.70 -7.45 11.50
N VAL A 176 8.89 -7.98 11.77
CA VAL A 176 9.49 -9.08 11.02
C VAL A 176 8.68 -10.36 11.24
N VAL A 177 7.92 -10.77 10.24
CA VAL A 177 7.03 -11.95 10.36
C VAL A 177 7.67 -13.23 9.87
N SER A 178 8.67 -13.14 8.98
CA SER A 178 9.37 -14.30 8.43
C SER A 178 10.83 -14.00 8.16
N ILE A 179 11.67 -14.97 8.49
CA ILE A 179 13.09 -15.06 8.12
C ILE A 179 13.30 -16.47 7.59
N LEU A 180 13.73 -16.58 6.35
CA LEU A 180 14.03 -17.87 5.73
C LEU A 180 15.42 -17.86 5.09
N ARG A 181 16.09 -18.98 5.15
CA ARG A 181 17.37 -19.23 4.47
C ARG A 181 17.18 -20.43 3.55
N SER A 182 17.23 -20.20 2.25
CA SER A 182 17.07 -21.23 1.23
C SER A 182 18.20 -21.14 0.21
N LYS A 183 18.48 -22.26 -0.44
CA LYS A 183 19.40 -22.33 -1.59
C LYS A 183 18.68 -22.07 -2.92
N THR A 184 17.35 -21.94 -2.93
CA THR A 184 16.51 -21.73 -4.11
C THR A 184 15.52 -20.61 -3.89
N GLY A 185 14.86 -20.13 -4.94
CA GLY A 185 13.88 -19.06 -4.91
C GLY A 185 14.48 -17.75 -4.42
N TYR A 186 13.83 -17.10 -3.47
CA TYR A 186 14.30 -15.83 -2.87
C TYR A 186 15.60 -15.95 -2.04
N GLY A 187 16.14 -17.17 -1.90
CA GLY A 187 17.32 -17.39 -1.08
C GLY A 187 17.12 -17.03 0.39
N THR A 188 18.10 -16.36 0.97
CA THR A 188 18.01 -15.77 2.30
C THR A 188 17.17 -14.52 2.22
N HIS A 189 16.04 -14.48 2.92
CA HIS A 189 15.11 -13.35 2.81
C HIS A 189 14.37 -13.05 4.11
N ILE A 190 13.87 -11.81 4.19
CA ILE A 190 13.08 -11.26 5.28
C ILE A 190 11.72 -10.84 4.73
N ILE A 191 10.65 -11.07 5.50
CA ILE A 191 9.32 -10.49 5.25
C ILE A 191 8.94 -9.66 6.46
N ILE A 192 8.59 -8.40 6.21
CA ILE A 192 8.10 -7.44 7.22
C ILE A 192 6.63 -7.16 6.95
N ARG A 193 5.81 -7.20 7.99
CA ARG A 193 4.42 -6.78 7.98
C ARG A 193 4.31 -5.38 8.53
N HIS A 194 3.73 -4.50 7.75
CA HIS A 194 3.48 -3.09 8.07
C HIS A 194 2.00 -2.87 8.39
N ARG A 195 1.66 -1.65 8.72
CA ARG A 195 0.28 -1.21 8.90
C ARG A 195 -0.50 -1.22 7.58
N PHE A 196 -1.77 -1.07 7.62
CA PHE A 196 -2.68 -0.96 6.47
C PHE A 196 -2.63 -2.13 5.48
N GLY A 197 -2.26 -3.33 5.92
CA GLY A 197 -2.21 -4.53 5.07
C GLY A 197 -0.99 -4.62 4.14
N PHE A 198 -0.01 -3.72 4.28
CA PHE A 198 1.25 -3.80 3.53
C PHE A 198 2.18 -4.87 4.10
N ARG A 199 2.94 -5.49 3.18
CA ARG A 199 4.10 -6.33 3.50
C ARG A 199 5.21 -6.08 2.50
N THR A 200 6.45 -6.17 2.97
CA THR A 200 7.64 -6.11 2.11
C THR A 200 8.44 -7.39 2.23
N LEU A 201 9.09 -7.77 1.13
CA LEU A 201 10.04 -8.87 1.07
C LEU A 201 11.38 -8.34 0.57
N TYR A 202 12.45 -8.76 1.23
CA TYR A 202 13.84 -8.45 0.91
C TYR A 202 14.58 -9.75 0.67
N GLY A 203 14.88 -10.06 -0.61
CA GLY A 203 15.44 -11.34 -1.05
C GLY A 203 16.91 -11.28 -1.43
N HIS A 204 17.49 -12.45 -1.64
CA HIS A 204 18.88 -12.73 -2.04
C HIS A 204 19.95 -12.19 -1.09
N LEU A 205 19.59 -12.00 0.20
CA LEU A 205 20.48 -11.41 1.21
C LEU A 205 21.70 -12.28 1.50
N THR A 206 22.81 -11.62 1.89
CA THR A 206 23.99 -12.27 2.49
C THR A 206 23.79 -12.44 3.99
N LYS A 207 23.43 -11.35 4.69
CA LYS A 207 23.26 -11.33 6.15
C LYS A 207 21.88 -10.79 6.50
N ILE A 208 21.36 -11.30 7.61
CA ILE A 208 20.15 -10.81 8.28
C ILE A 208 20.59 -10.28 9.64
N LEU A 209 20.20 -9.05 9.95
CA LEU A 209 20.62 -8.32 11.15
C LEU A 209 19.46 -8.14 12.15
N VAL A 210 18.29 -8.67 11.85
CA VAL A 210 17.07 -8.60 12.67
C VAL A 210 16.54 -9.97 13.00
N GLY A 211 15.72 -10.08 14.04
CA GLY A 211 15.08 -11.31 14.50
C GLY A 211 13.61 -11.42 14.07
N LYS A 212 13.08 -12.65 13.93
CA LYS A 212 11.64 -12.87 13.75
C LYS A 212 10.88 -12.39 14.99
N GLY A 213 9.80 -11.64 14.77
CA GLY A 213 9.02 -10.98 15.81
C GLY A 213 9.54 -9.59 16.22
N GLN A 214 10.74 -9.20 15.79
CA GLN A 214 11.29 -7.88 16.04
C GLN A 214 10.45 -6.81 15.33
N PHE A 215 10.15 -5.72 16.05
CA PHE A 215 9.66 -4.49 15.43
C PHE A 215 10.86 -3.70 14.92
N VAL A 216 10.76 -3.21 13.68
CA VAL A 216 11.76 -2.36 13.05
C VAL A 216 11.13 -1.04 12.65
N GLN A 217 11.90 0.04 12.75
CA GLN A 217 11.50 1.35 12.25
C GLN A 217 11.81 1.49 10.76
N GLN A 218 11.12 2.41 10.08
CA GLN A 218 11.53 2.80 8.73
C GLN A 218 12.98 3.29 8.75
N HIS A 219 13.76 2.94 7.73
CA HIS A 219 15.22 3.20 7.64
C HIS A 219 16.09 2.42 8.62
N GLU A 220 15.55 1.47 9.39
CA GLU A 220 16.37 0.58 10.20
C GLU A 220 17.12 -0.41 9.32
N LEU A 221 18.40 -0.64 9.65
CA LEU A 221 19.26 -1.61 8.96
C LEU A 221 18.80 -3.04 9.27
N ILE A 222 18.35 -3.78 8.26
CA ILE A 222 17.77 -5.13 8.42
C ILE A 222 18.62 -6.26 7.85
N GLY A 223 19.57 -5.97 6.97
CA GLY A 223 20.41 -6.98 6.34
C GLY A 223 21.38 -6.39 5.33
N THR A 224 22.00 -7.25 4.53
CA THR A 224 22.92 -6.85 3.47
C THR A 224 22.66 -7.59 2.16
N VAL A 225 22.94 -6.90 1.05
CA VAL A 225 22.80 -7.41 -0.31
C VAL A 225 23.67 -8.64 -0.53
N GLY A 226 23.15 -9.61 -1.28
CA GLY A 226 23.88 -10.82 -1.62
C GLY A 226 23.51 -11.38 -2.98
N SER A 227 23.67 -12.70 -3.11
CA SER A 227 23.33 -13.48 -4.30
C SER A 227 22.89 -14.89 -3.91
N SER A 228 22.13 -15.01 -2.81
CA SER A 228 21.60 -16.31 -2.34
C SER A 228 20.36 -16.73 -3.13
N GLY A 229 20.07 -18.03 -3.22
CA GLY A 229 18.93 -18.56 -3.96
C GLY A 229 19.09 -18.51 -5.47
N ASP A 230 17.98 -18.30 -6.20
CA ASP A 230 17.94 -18.26 -7.67
C ASP A 230 18.37 -16.86 -8.17
N SER A 231 19.66 -16.56 -8.02
CA SER A 231 20.24 -15.28 -8.39
C SER A 231 21.38 -15.47 -9.39
N THR A 232 21.46 -14.58 -10.39
CA THR A 232 22.53 -14.57 -11.41
C THR A 232 23.69 -13.64 -11.06
N GLY A 233 23.58 -12.87 -9.98
CA GLY A 233 24.59 -11.89 -9.52
C GLY A 233 24.11 -11.14 -8.30
N CYS A 234 25.00 -10.33 -7.70
CA CYS A 234 24.65 -9.57 -6.51
C CYS A 234 23.55 -8.54 -6.80
N HIS A 235 22.42 -8.68 -6.13
CA HIS A 235 21.30 -7.72 -6.17
C HIS A 235 20.38 -7.94 -4.97
N LEU A 236 19.58 -6.93 -4.65
CA LEU A 236 18.44 -7.04 -3.76
C LEU A 236 17.19 -7.27 -4.60
N HIS A 237 16.45 -8.35 -4.33
CA HIS A 237 15.09 -8.51 -4.81
C HIS A 237 14.11 -7.94 -3.78
N TYR A 238 13.30 -6.98 -4.19
CA TYR A 238 12.38 -6.24 -3.31
C TYR A 238 10.94 -6.34 -3.80
N GLU A 239 10.03 -6.77 -2.94
CA GLU A 239 8.61 -6.85 -3.25
C GLU A 239 7.78 -6.05 -2.25
N VAL A 240 6.69 -5.48 -2.75
CA VAL A 240 5.60 -4.94 -1.94
C VAL A 240 4.34 -5.73 -2.22
N SER A 241 3.61 -6.06 -1.18
CA SER A 241 2.25 -6.60 -1.31
C SER A 241 1.27 -5.80 -0.44
N LYS A 242 0.05 -5.70 -0.93
CA LYS A 242 -1.08 -5.03 -0.27
C LYS A 242 -2.24 -6.02 -0.16
N ASN A 243 -2.71 -6.28 1.06
CA ASN A 243 -3.79 -7.24 1.32
C ASN A 243 -3.56 -8.64 0.70
N GLY A 244 -2.29 -9.06 0.59
CA GLY A 244 -1.88 -10.35 0.01
C GLY A 244 -1.53 -10.31 -1.47
N GLU A 245 -1.95 -9.30 -2.21
CA GLU A 245 -1.64 -9.14 -3.63
C GLU A 245 -0.31 -8.42 -3.85
N LYS A 246 0.49 -8.88 -4.83
CA LYS A 246 1.75 -8.23 -5.23
C LYS A 246 1.46 -7.01 -6.09
N ILE A 247 1.96 -5.86 -5.67
CA ILE A 247 1.79 -4.59 -6.37
C ILE A 247 3.13 -4.04 -6.85
N ASP A 248 3.09 -3.14 -7.83
CA ASP A 248 4.31 -2.48 -8.34
C ASP A 248 4.93 -1.61 -7.25
N PRO A 249 6.20 -1.86 -6.84
CA PRO A 249 6.83 -1.06 -5.81
C PRO A 249 7.35 0.31 -6.29
N ILE A 250 7.45 0.57 -7.61
CA ILE A 250 8.04 1.81 -8.14
C ILE A 250 7.43 3.07 -7.51
N PRO A 251 6.09 3.21 -7.40
CA PRO A 251 5.49 4.42 -6.81
C PRO A 251 5.89 4.66 -5.35
N SER A 252 6.29 3.61 -4.62
CA SER A 252 6.69 3.73 -3.22
C SER A 252 8.08 4.32 -3.02
N LEU A 253 8.98 4.16 -3.98
CA LEU A 253 10.41 4.41 -3.79
C LEU A 253 10.75 5.86 -3.44
N ASP A 254 9.98 6.81 -3.93
CA ASP A 254 10.17 8.24 -3.69
C ASP A 254 8.94 8.93 -3.05
N LEU A 255 7.94 8.17 -2.61
CA LEU A 255 6.66 8.71 -2.11
C LEU A 255 6.88 9.70 -0.96
N LYS A 256 7.58 9.28 0.09
CA LYS A 256 7.86 10.13 1.25
C LYS A 256 8.66 11.37 0.88
N ARG A 257 9.69 11.20 0.06
CA ARG A 257 10.53 12.31 -0.39
C ARG A 257 9.73 13.33 -1.19
N LYS A 258 8.89 12.87 -2.11
CA LYS A 258 8.04 13.73 -2.93
C LYS A 258 7.14 14.59 -2.04
N ILE A 259 6.42 13.98 -1.10
CA ILE A 259 5.52 14.68 -0.19
C ILE A 259 6.28 15.67 0.70
N ILE A 260 7.47 15.29 1.23
CA ILE A 260 8.26 16.20 2.07
C ILE A 260 8.83 17.38 1.28
N LEU A 261 9.30 17.18 0.03
CA LEU A 261 9.80 18.28 -0.80
C LEU A 261 8.69 19.30 -1.11
N GLU A 262 7.50 18.84 -1.43
CA GLU A 262 6.34 19.70 -1.66
C GLU A 262 5.91 20.49 -0.40
N LEU A 263 6.26 20.00 0.80
CA LEU A 263 6.07 20.73 2.07
C LEU A 263 7.08 21.85 2.28
N ILE A 264 8.29 21.72 1.75
CA ILE A 264 9.39 22.68 1.97
C ILE A 264 9.32 23.82 0.94
N GLU A 265 8.78 23.55 -0.26
CA GLU A 265 8.69 24.53 -1.36
C GLU A 265 7.49 25.50 -1.25
N GLN A 266 6.65 25.37 -0.23
CA GLN A 266 5.50 26.25 0.10
C GLN A 266 5.81 27.16 1.29
#